data_9343b7dc634391178d0d7024cf5120f6
#
_entry.id   9343b7dc634391178d0d7024cf5120f6
#
_cell.length_a   1.000
_cell.length_b   1.000
_cell.length_c   1.000
_cell.angle_alpha   90.00
_cell.angle_beta   90.00
_cell.angle_gamma   90.00
#
_symmetry.space_group_name_H-M   'P 1'
#
loop_
_entity.id
_entity.type
_entity.pdbx_description
1 polymer ?
#
loop_
_entity_poly.entity_id
_entity_poly.type
_entity_poly.pdbx_seq_one_letter_code
_entity_poly.pdbx_strand_id
1 'polypeptide(L)'
;MSNTEKNLPTKYDHMSVEEGLYQWWLEGKYFEATGDEKKQPYTIVIPPPNVTGKLHLGHAWDTTLQDILTRTKRMQGYDVLWLPGMDHAGIATQAKVEGKLREEGISRYDLGREKFLEKAWEWKEEYASHIRQQWGKVGLGLDYSRERFTLDEGLSDAVNKVFVQLYEKGLIYRGEYIINWDPATRTALSDIEVIHKEVQGAFYHMNYPLTDGSGHIRLATTRPETMLGDTAVAVHPEDDRYKHLIGKTVTLPIVGREIPIIADEYVEKDFGTGVVKITPAHDPNDFEVGNRHDLPRILVMNEDGSMNEKAGKYNGMDRFECRKELVKDLQEAGVLVEIEPHMHSVGHSERSGAVVEPYLSTQWFVKMAPLAEKAVALQQKEEEKVTFVPERFENTYLRWMENIHDWCISRQLWWGHRIPAWYHKETGEVYVGTEAPADIENWNQDNDVLDTWFSSALWPFSTLGWPNEDSADFKRYYSTDALVTGYDIIFFWVSRMIFQGLEFTGERPFKDVLIHGLVRDEQGRKMSKSLGNGIDPMDVIEKYGADAMRYFLSTGSAPGQDLRFSMEK
;
A
#
# COMPACT_ATOMS: atom_id res chain seq x y z
N MET A 1 -9.89 -47.78 46.30
CA MET A 1 -9.47 -46.63 45.51
C MET A 1 -8.05 -46.93 45.03
N SER A 2 -7.89 -47.43 43.82
CA SER A 2 -6.57 -47.79 43.27
C SER A 2 -5.85 -46.53 42.85
N ASN A 3 -4.78 -46.20 43.51
CA ASN A 3 -3.81 -45.19 43.14
C ASN A 3 -3.09 -45.72 41.88
N THR A 4 -3.63 -45.48 40.72
CA THR A 4 -2.88 -45.64 39.47
C THR A 4 -1.94 -44.45 39.39
N GLU A 5 -0.70 -44.64 39.80
CA GLU A 5 0.39 -43.76 39.44
C GLU A 5 0.41 -43.63 37.93
N LYS A 6 -0.05 -42.46 37.41
CA LYS A 6 0.14 -42.08 36.01
C LYS A 6 1.62 -41.84 35.81
N ASN A 7 2.37 -42.89 35.44
CA ASN A 7 3.75 -42.72 34.99
C ASN A 7 3.73 -41.82 33.76
N LEU A 8 4.33 -40.64 33.89
CA LEU A 8 4.54 -39.77 32.75
C LEU A 8 5.45 -40.46 31.72
N PRO A 9 5.14 -40.37 30.42
CA PRO A 9 6.01 -40.92 29.40
C PRO A 9 7.43 -40.32 29.50
N THR A 10 8.44 -41.11 29.16
CA THR A 10 9.84 -40.71 29.22
C THR A 10 10.25 -39.68 28.20
N LYS A 11 9.42 -39.49 27.18
CA LYS A 11 9.58 -38.46 26.15
C LYS A 11 8.28 -37.67 26.04
N TYR A 12 8.42 -36.36 25.87
CA TYR A 12 7.31 -35.48 25.54
C TYR A 12 6.82 -35.76 24.11
N ASP A 13 5.56 -36.04 23.97
CA ASP A 13 4.87 -36.21 22.69
C ASP A 13 3.87 -35.06 22.52
N HIS A 14 4.26 -34.05 21.73
CA HIS A 14 3.46 -32.88 21.50
C HIS A 14 2.13 -33.20 20.81
N MET A 15 2.09 -34.20 19.94
CA MET A 15 0.87 -34.57 19.23
C MET A 15 -0.22 -35.00 20.20
N SER A 16 0.13 -35.83 21.17
CA SER A 16 -0.84 -36.31 22.16
C SER A 16 -1.30 -35.25 23.16
N VAL A 17 -0.51 -34.20 23.36
CA VAL A 17 -0.84 -33.09 24.27
C VAL A 17 -1.65 -32.00 23.58
N GLU A 18 -1.31 -31.67 22.35
CA GLU A 18 -1.96 -30.59 21.59
C GLU A 18 -3.30 -30.99 20.98
N GLU A 19 -3.49 -32.30 20.74
CA GLU A 19 -4.75 -32.81 20.15
C GLU A 19 -5.98 -32.51 21.04
N GLY A 20 -6.95 -31.80 20.47
CA GLY A 20 -8.21 -31.45 21.16
C GLY A 20 -8.09 -30.33 22.20
N LEU A 21 -6.87 -29.91 22.58
CA LEU A 21 -6.67 -28.89 23.61
C LEU A 21 -7.26 -27.52 23.20
N TYR A 22 -7.01 -27.11 21.97
CA TYR A 22 -7.51 -25.83 21.47
C TYR A 22 -9.04 -25.79 21.38
N GLN A 23 -9.66 -26.88 20.92
CA GLN A 23 -11.11 -27.01 20.87
C GLN A 23 -11.72 -26.93 22.28
N TRP A 24 -11.10 -27.58 23.26
CA TRP A 24 -11.53 -27.51 24.66
C TRP A 24 -11.46 -26.08 25.21
N TRP A 25 -10.42 -25.30 24.86
CA TRP A 25 -10.35 -23.90 25.24
C TRP A 25 -11.48 -23.07 24.65
N LEU A 26 -11.80 -23.29 23.36
CA LEU A 26 -12.88 -22.55 22.68
C LEU A 26 -14.25 -22.89 23.27
N GLU A 27 -14.52 -24.17 23.54
CA GLU A 27 -15.77 -24.63 24.17
C GLU A 27 -15.94 -24.04 25.57
N GLY A 28 -14.85 -23.92 26.31
CA GLY A 28 -14.81 -23.25 27.62
C GLY A 28 -14.88 -21.75 27.59
N LYS A 29 -14.83 -21.12 26.41
CA LYS A 29 -14.86 -19.67 26.21
C LYS A 29 -13.77 -18.90 26.99
N TYR A 30 -12.62 -19.54 27.22
CA TYR A 30 -11.57 -19.00 28.08
C TYR A 30 -10.91 -17.73 27.53
N PHE A 31 -11.07 -17.47 26.23
CA PHE A 31 -10.47 -16.32 25.56
C PHE A 31 -11.46 -15.18 25.25
N GLU A 32 -12.76 -15.38 25.52
CA GLU A 32 -13.76 -14.33 25.32
C GLU A 32 -13.61 -13.24 26.40
N ALA A 33 -13.63 -11.97 25.98
CA ALA A 33 -13.71 -10.86 26.90
C ALA A 33 -15.08 -10.81 27.57
N THR A 34 -15.08 -10.63 28.88
CA THR A 34 -16.29 -10.79 29.69
C THR A 34 -17.11 -9.53 29.87
N GLY A 35 -16.50 -8.34 29.66
CA GLY A 35 -17.13 -7.07 29.96
C GLY A 35 -17.28 -6.82 31.47
N ASP A 36 -16.60 -7.57 32.33
CA ASP A 36 -16.68 -7.43 33.79
C ASP A 36 -16.10 -6.08 34.25
N GLU A 37 -16.97 -5.16 34.63
CA GLU A 37 -16.61 -3.81 35.07
C GLU A 37 -15.69 -3.78 36.32
N LYS A 38 -15.62 -4.88 37.08
CA LYS A 38 -14.72 -5.01 38.22
C LYS A 38 -13.26 -5.28 37.82
N LYS A 39 -13.04 -5.66 36.57
CA LYS A 39 -11.71 -5.93 36.02
C LYS A 39 -11.28 -4.78 35.12
N GLN A 40 -9.99 -4.45 35.19
CA GLN A 40 -9.40 -3.51 34.25
C GLN A 40 -9.35 -4.13 32.84
N PRO A 41 -9.82 -3.42 31.80
CA PRO A 41 -9.69 -3.94 30.42
C PRO A 41 -8.23 -3.91 29.96
N TYR A 42 -7.89 -4.84 29.10
CA TYR A 42 -6.65 -4.85 28.32
C TYR A 42 -6.96 -5.34 26.89
N THR A 43 -6.67 -4.52 25.91
CA THR A 43 -7.10 -4.75 24.54
C THR A 43 -5.95 -4.74 23.56
N ILE A 44 -5.91 -5.77 22.72
CA ILE A 44 -5.11 -5.83 21.49
C ILE A 44 -6.04 -6.14 20.33
N VAL A 45 -5.92 -5.41 19.23
CA VAL A 45 -6.48 -5.80 17.94
C VAL A 45 -5.39 -6.44 17.11
N ILE A 46 -5.66 -7.61 16.55
CA ILE A 46 -4.67 -8.33 15.73
C ILE A 46 -4.31 -7.49 14.50
N PRO A 47 -3.06 -7.46 14.03
CA PRO A 47 -2.77 -7.04 12.67
C PRO A 47 -3.51 -7.98 11.71
N PRO A 48 -4.55 -7.48 11.01
CA PRO A 48 -5.43 -8.37 10.25
C PRO A 48 -4.67 -8.95 9.05
N PRO A 49 -4.44 -10.28 9.00
CA PRO A 49 -3.75 -10.86 7.86
C PRO A 49 -4.56 -10.72 6.58
N ASN A 50 -3.85 -10.51 5.49
CA ASN A 50 -4.41 -10.45 4.16
C ASN A 50 -4.96 -11.81 3.72
N VAL A 51 -6.19 -11.85 3.19
CA VAL A 51 -6.80 -13.07 2.65
C VAL A 51 -6.22 -13.49 1.28
N THR A 52 -4.92 -13.29 1.10
CA THR A 52 -4.18 -13.61 -0.14
C THR A 52 -3.60 -15.00 -0.18
N GLY A 53 -3.64 -15.72 0.93
CA GLY A 53 -3.09 -17.06 1.06
C GLY A 53 -2.88 -17.47 2.51
N LYS A 54 -2.20 -18.59 2.70
CA LYS A 54 -1.84 -19.12 4.02
C LYS A 54 -0.88 -18.19 4.75
N LEU A 55 -0.95 -18.21 6.08
CA LEU A 55 0.00 -17.51 6.95
C LEU A 55 1.40 -18.11 6.83
N HIS A 56 2.41 -17.28 7.02
CA HIS A 56 3.82 -17.67 7.06
C HIS A 56 4.41 -17.43 8.45
N LEU A 57 5.67 -17.81 8.64
CA LEU A 57 6.33 -17.76 9.94
C LEU A 57 6.40 -16.35 10.57
N GLY A 58 6.43 -15.28 9.75
CA GLY A 58 6.33 -13.91 10.25
C GLY A 58 5.02 -13.60 10.97
N HIS A 59 3.90 -14.11 10.46
CA HIS A 59 2.60 -14.00 11.13
C HIS A 59 2.57 -14.82 12.44
N ALA A 60 3.17 -16.01 12.44
CA ALA A 60 3.26 -16.81 13.65
C ALA A 60 4.10 -16.12 14.73
N TRP A 61 5.15 -15.40 14.34
CA TRP A 61 5.97 -14.61 15.27
C TRP A 61 5.17 -13.45 15.85
N ASP A 62 4.60 -12.61 15.00
CA ASP A 62 3.78 -11.47 15.36
C ASP A 62 2.67 -11.87 16.36
N THR A 63 1.88 -12.88 16.01
CA THR A 63 0.77 -13.35 16.85
C THR A 63 1.24 -14.04 18.13
N THR A 64 2.38 -14.72 18.13
CA THR A 64 2.95 -15.32 19.35
C THR A 64 3.29 -14.25 20.38
N LEU A 65 3.87 -13.11 19.97
CA LEU A 65 4.18 -12.00 20.87
C LEU A 65 2.91 -11.41 21.50
N GLN A 66 1.86 -11.24 20.71
CA GLN A 66 0.56 -10.77 21.18
C GLN A 66 -0.09 -11.74 22.16
N ASP A 67 -0.05 -13.03 21.85
CA ASP A 67 -0.63 -14.08 22.70
C ASP A 67 0.05 -14.14 24.08
N ILE A 68 1.37 -13.95 24.14
CA ILE A 68 2.10 -13.86 25.40
C ILE A 68 1.60 -12.68 26.24
N LEU A 69 1.45 -11.51 25.64
CA LEU A 69 0.93 -10.33 26.34
C LEU A 69 -0.49 -10.55 26.88
N THR A 70 -1.38 -11.06 26.03
CA THR A 70 -2.79 -11.28 26.41
C THR A 70 -2.94 -12.36 27.48
N ARG A 71 -2.20 -13.47 27.40
CA ARG A 71 -2.18 -14.50 28.43
C ARG A 71 -1.63 -14.00 29.75
N THR A 72 -0.54 -13.23 29.71
CA THR A 72 0.05 -12.62 30.91
C THR A 72 -0.94 -11.70 31.60
N LYS A 73 -1.62 -10.82 30.86
CA LYS A 73 -2.63 -9.93 31.40
C LYS A 73 -3.84 -10.68 31.97
N ARG A 74 -4.27 -11.74 31.30
CA ARG A 74 -5.35 -12.60 31.80
C ARG A 74 -4.99 -13.28 33.13
N MET A 75 -3.75 -13.77 33.28
CA MET A 75 -3.22 -14.29 34.54
C MET A 75 -3.13 -13.22 35.64
N GLN A 76 -2.92 -11.98 35.27
CA GLN A 76 -2.92 -10.83 36.20
C GLN A 76 -4.34 -10.35 36.59
N GLY A 77 -5.39 -10.98 36.05
CA GLY A 77 -6.77 -10.69 36.40
C GLY A 77 -7.46 -9.61 35.57
N TYR A 78 -6.86 -9.19 34.46
CA TYR A 78 -7.50 -8.25 33.52
C TYR A 78 -8.67 -8.90 32.77
N ASP A 79 -9.61 -8.07 32.32
CA ASP A 79 -10.59 -8.44 31.29
C ASP A 79 -9.95 -8.21 29.92
N VAL A 80 -9.46 -9.28 29.32
CA VAL A 80 -8.63 -9.21 28.11
C VAL A 80 -9.48 -9.40 26.86
N LEU A 81 -9.42 -8.44 25.95
CA LEU A 81 -9.91 -8.57 24.60
C LEU A 81 -8.73 -8.64 23.63
N TRP A 82 -8.54 -9.79 23.00
CA TRP A 82 -7.71 -9.93 21.81
C TRP A 82 -8.60 -10.20 20.61
N LEU A 83 -8.86 -9.15 19.84
CA LEU A 83 -9.83 -9.15 18.75
C LEU A 83 -9.18 -9.68 17.46
N PRO A 84 -9.71 -10.80 16.90
CA PRO A 84 -9.27 -11.34 15.63
C PRO A 84 -9.94 -10.64 14.45
N GLY A 85 -9.32 -10.76 13.29
CA GLY A 85 -9.92 -10.34 12.04
C GLY A 85 -8.96 -10.44 10.87
N MET A 86 -9.45 -10.07 9.68
CA MET A 86 -8.72 -10.20 8.43
C MET A 86 -8.92 -8.98 7.55
N ASP A 87 -7.92 -8.72 6.70
CA ASP A 87 -7.96 -7.63 5.72
C ASP A 87 -8.28 -8.17 4.33
N HIS A 88 -9.12 -7.44 3.61
CA HIS A 88 -9.50 -7.76 2.23
C HIS A 88 -8.34 -7.59 1.23
N ALA A 89 -7.32 -6.81 1.57
CA ALA A 89 -6.05 -6.64 0.84
C ALA A 89 -6.19 -6.25 -0.64
N GLY A 90 -7.18 -5.44 -0.98
CA GLY A 90 -7.41 -4.80 -2.28
C GLY A 90 -6.69 -5.39 -3.49
N ILE A 91 -5.60 -4.76 -3.92
CA ILE A 91 -4.80 -5.15 -5.11
C ILE A 91 -4.34 -6.60 -5.01
N ALA A 92 -3.80 -7.01 -3.86
CA ALA A 92 -3.17 -8.31 -3.72
C ALA A 92 -4.18 -9.47 -3.81
N THR A 93 -5.36 -9.34 -3.19
CA THR A 93 -6.43 -10.35 -3.28
C THR A 93 -7.03 -10.37 -4.68
N GLN A 94 -7.34 -9.21 -5.26
CA GLN A 94 -7.87 -9.15 -6.62
C GLN A 94 -6.91 -9.82 -7.62
N ALA A 95 -5.61 -9.54 -7.54
CA ALA A 95 -4.60 -10.16 -8.40
C ALA A 95 -4.58 -11.71 -8.28
N LYS A 96 -4.81 -12.24 -7.07
CA LYS A 96 -4.91 -13.70 -6.84
C LYS A 96 -6.16 -14.29 -7.49
N VAL A 97 -7.31 -13.65 -7.31
CA VAL A 97 -8.58 -14.08 -7.93
C VAL A 97 -8.49 -14.02 -9.45
N GLU A 98 -7.96 -12.93 -10.01
CA GLU A 98 -7.72 -12.79 -11.46
C GLU A 98 -6.73 -13.84 -11.98
N GLY A 99 -5.68 -14.15 -11.20
CA GLY A 99 -4.73 -15.21 -11.54
C GLY A 99 -5.40 -16.58 -11.66
N LYS A 100 -6.26 -16.94 -10.70
CA LYS A 100 -7.04 -18.20 -10.72
C LYS A 100 -7.99 -18.25 -11.92
N LEU A 101 -8.70 -17.16 -12.18
CA LEU A 101 -9.61 -17.06 -13.34
C LEU A 101 -8.86 -17.19 -14.68
N ARG A 102 -7.65 -16.61 -14.77
CA ARG A 102 -6.81 -16.68 -15.97
C ARG A 102 -6.36 -18.12 -16.27
N GLU A 103 -6.10 -18.93 -15.24
CA GLU A 103 -5.81 -20.37 -15.42
C GLU A 103 -7.00 -21.12 -16.05
N GLU A 104 -8.21 -20.62 -15.82
CA GLU A 104 -9.46 -21.11 -16.42
C GLU A 104 -9.79 -20.46 -17.79
N GLY A 105 -8.93 -19.53 -18.27
CA GLY A 105 -9.12 -18.80 -19.51
C GLY A 105 -10.17 -17.68 -19.42
N ILE A 106 -10.50 -17.22 -18.21
CA ILE A 106 -11.56 -16.24 -17.95
C ILE A 106 -10.94 -14.91 -17.50
N SER A 107 -11.39 -13.79 -18.08
CA SER A 107 -11.09 -12.44 -17.63
C SER A 107 -12.19 -11.93 -16.69
N ARG A 108 -11.85 -11.04 -15.74
CA ARG A 108 -12.87 -10.36 -14.93
C ARG A 108 -13.88 -9.59 -15.79
N TYR A 109 -13.46 -9.08 -16.94
CA TYR A 109 -14.32 -8.35 -17.87
C TYR A 109 -15.36 -9.26 -18.56
N ASP A 110 -15.05 -10.56 -18.73
CA ASP A 110 -16.00 -11.55 -19.25
C ASP A 110 -17.11 -11.84 -18.22
N LEU A 111 -16.78 -11.78 -16.93
CA LEU A 111 -17.74 -12.02 -15.85
C LEU A 111 -18.59 -10.78 -15.54
N GLY A 112 -18.02 -9.59 -15.63
CA GLY A 112 -18.58 -8.37 -15.08
C GLY A 112 -18.37 -8.26 -13.56
N ARG A 113 -18.59 -7.04 -13.04
CA ARG A 113 -18.26 -6.68 -11.65
C ARG A 113 -18.92 -7.59 -10.60
N GLU A 114 -20.22 -7.81 -10.73
CA GLU A 114 -20.99 -8.58 -9.73
C GLU A 114 -20.48 -10.02 -9.60
N LYS A 115 -20.38 -10.73 -10.72
CA LYS A 115 -19.89 -12.13 -10.70
C LYS A 115 -18.42 -12.25 -10.30
N PHE A 116 -17.62 -11.27 -10.65
CA PHE A 116 -16.23 -11.21 -10.19
C PHE A 116 -16.18 -11.07 -8.66
N LEU A 117 -17.00 -10.18 -8.07
CA LEU A 117 -17.08 -10.03 -6.62
C LEU A 117 -17.55 -11.30 -5.92
N GLU A 118 -18.50 -12.05 -6.49
CA GLU A 118 -18.88 -13.37 -5.98
C GLU A 118 -17.65 -14.30 -5.88
N LYS A 119 -16.81 -14.34 -6.93
CA LYS A 119 -15.56 -15.13 -6.92
C LYS A 119 -14.56 -14.65 -5.89
N ALA A 120 -14.46 -13.34 -5.67
CA ALA A 120 -13.59 -12.78 -4.65
C ALA A 120 -14.08 -13.13 -3.23
N TRP A 121 -15.39 -13.13 -2.99
CA TRP A 121 -15.97 -13.57 -1.72
C TRP A 121 -15.79 -15.08 -1.48
N GLU A 122 -15.94 -15.93 -2.51
CA GLU A 122 -15.62 -17.37 -2.42
C GLU A 122 -14.15 -17.58 -2.02
N TRP A 123 -13.23 -16.85 -2.66
CA TRP A 123 -11.81 -16.86 -2.32
C TRP A 123 -11.56 -16.45 -0.86
N LYS A 124 -12.20 -15.37 -0.42
CA LYS A 124 -12.08 -14.88 0.97
C LYS A 124 -12.53 -15.93 1.98
N GLU A 125 -13.66 -16.60 1.76
CA GLU A 125 -14.16 -17.63 2.69
C GLU A 125 -13.21 -18.83 2.76
N GLU A 126 -12.68 -19.29 1.64
CA GLU A 126 -11.70 -20.37 1.59
C GLU A 126 -10.45 -20.04 2.42
N TYR A 127 -9.84 -18.88 2.18
CA TYR A 127 -8.61 -18.49 2.87
C TYR A 127 -8.82 -18.06 4.32
N ALA A 128 -9.95 -17.46 4.65
CA ALA A 128 -10.33 -17.19 6.03
C ALA A 128 -10.43 -18.49 6.86
N SER A 129 -10.99 -19.54 6.28
CA SER A 129 -11.04 -20.85 6.92
C SER A 129 -9.63 -21.41 7.18
N HIS A 130 -8.73 -21.33 6.21
CA HIS A 130 -7.33 -21.76 6.39
C HIS A 130 -6.62 -20.95 7.47
N ILE A 131 -6.78 -19.64 7.50
CA ILE A 131 -6.18 -18.77 8.50
C ILE A 131 -6.65 -19.13 9.91
N ARG A 132 -7.96 -19.34 10.13
CA ARG A 132 -8.50 -19.76 11.43
C ARG A 132 -7.93 -21.11 11.87
N GLN A 133 -7.79 -22.07 10.94
CA GLN A 133 -7.14 -23.36 11.25
C GLN A 133 -5.69 -23.18 11.67
N GLN A 134 -4.93 -22.32 10.97
CA GLN A 134 -3.54 -22.03 11.33
C GLN A 134 -3.45 -21.34 12.70
N TRP A 135 -4.31 -20.36 13.01
CA TRP A 135 -4.39 -19.74 14.34
C TRP A 135 -4.66 -20.78 15.44
N GLY A 136 -5.56 -21.73 15.18
CA GLY A 136 -5.86 -22.83 16.09
C GLY A 136 -4.66 -23.74 16.32
N LYS A 137 -3.91 -24.06 15.27
CA LYS A 137 -2.69 -24.89 15.38
C LYS A 137 -1.55 -24.16 16.11
N VAL A 138 -1.42 -22.85 15.93
CA VAL A 138 -0.47 -22.03 16.71
C VAL A 138 -0.91 -21.89 18.17
N GLY A 139 -2.19 -22.07 18.47
CA GLY A 139 -2.76 -22.05 19.82
C GLY A 139 -3.06 -20.64 20.33
N LEU A 140 -3.56 -19.75 19.45
CA LEU A 140 -3.79 -18.33 19.78
C LEU A 140 -5.07 -18.13 20.60
N GLY A 141 -4.98 -17.38 21.68
CA GLY A 141 -6.08 -17.06 22.58
C GLY A 141 -6.98 -15.93 22.10
N LEU A 142 -7.52 -16.05 20.89
CA LEU A 142 -8.34 -15.04 20.20
C LEU A 142 -9.82 -15.10 20.64
N ASP A 143 -10.46 -13.94 20.73
CA ASP A 143 -11.91 -13.83 20.98
C ASP A 143 -12.68 -13.86 19.66
N TYR A 144 -12.99 -15.05 19.16
CA TYR A 144 -13.72 -15.23 17.89
C TYR A 144 -15.17 -14.73 17.93
N SER A 145 -15.74 -14.45 19.10
CA SER A 145 -17.09 -13.87 19.19
C SER A 145 -17.14 -12.43 18.65
N ARG A 146 -15.95 -11.82 18.51
CA ARG A 146 -15.76 -10.44 18.00
C ARG A 146 -14.93 -10.38 16.73
N GLU A 147 -14.80 -11.50 16.00
CA GLU A 147 -14.05 -11.52 14.74
C GLU A 147 -14.63 -10.54 13.72
N ARG A 148 -13.76 -9.77 13.08
CA ARG A 148 -14.12 -8.75 12.08
C ARG A 148 -13.41 -8.98 10.75
N PHE A 149 -13.99 -8.39 9.71
CA PHE A 149 -13.41 -8.35 8.37
C PHE A 149 -13.53 -6.93 7.81
N THR A 150 -12.48 -6.42 7.16
CA THR A 150 -12.45 -5.02 6.69
C THR A 150 -13.57 -4.64 5.73
N LEU A 151 -14.19 -5.61 5.03
CA LEU A 151 -15.37 -5.40 4.17
C LEU A 151 -16.70 -5.80 4.83
N ASP A 152 -16.73 -6.10 6.13
CA ASP A 152 -18.01 -6.33 6.80
C ASP A 152 -18.86 -5.06 6.85
N GLU A 153 -20.14 -5.18 7.09
CA GLU A 153 -21.10 -4.06 7.05
C GLU A 153 -20.70 -2.92 7.97
N GLY A 154 -20.40 -3.22 9.24
CA GLY A 154 -20.06 -2.19 10.22
C GLY A 154 -18.76 -1.45 9.92
N LEU A 155 -17.74 -2.16 9.41
CA LEU A 155 -16.48 -1.52 8.98
C LEU A 155 -16.66 -0.72 7.69
N SER A 156 -17.52 -1.17 6.78
CA SER A 156 -17.87 -0.44 5.56
C SER A 156 -18.61 0.87 5.87
N ASP A 157 -19.51 0.86 6.85
CA ASP A 157 -20.17 2.09 7.36
C ASP A 157 -19.16 3.07 7.94
N ALA A 158 -18.19 2.58 8.71
CA ALA A 158 -17.11 3.40 9.25
C ALA A 158 -16.27 4.04 8.13
N VAL A 159 -15.91 3.28 7.11
CA VAL A 159 -15.15 3.77 5.95
C VAL A 159 -15.91 4.85 5.21
N ASN A 160 -17.18 4.62 4.92
CA ASN A 160 -18.03 5.61 4.24
C ASN A 160 -18.15 6.89 5.05
N LYS A 161 -18.37 6.78 6.36
CA LYS A 161 -18.45 7.95 7.25
C LYS A 161 -17.13 8.74 7.28
N VAL A 162 -16.00 8.06 7.37
CA VAL A 162 -14.67 8.71 7.35
C VAL A 162 -14.44 9.45 6.05
N PHE A 163 -14.73 8.81 4.90
CA PHE A 163 -14.56 9.44 3.59
C PHE A 163 -15.42 10.73 3.49
N VAL A 164 -16.70 10.63 3.82
CA VAL A 164 -17.64 11.77 3.73
C VAL A 164 -17.20 12.90 4.65
N GLN A 165 -16.85 12.61 5.90
CA GLN A 165 -16.42 13.65 6.85
C GLN A 165 -15.10 14.32 6.44
N LEU A 166 -14.13 13.58 5.92
CA LEU A 166 -12.89 14.17 5.40
C LEU A 166 -13.16 15.03 4.16
N TYR A 167 -14.09 14.62 3.31
CA TYR A 167 -14.51 15.41 2.14
C TYR A 167 -15.19 16.71 2.56
N GLU A 168 -16.13 16.66 3.51
CA GLU A 168 -16.82 17.84 4.05
C GLU A 168 -15.86 18.83 4.73
N LYS A 169 -14.80 18.33 5.38
CA LYS A 169 -13.71 19.15 5.95
C LYS A 169 -12.76 19.71 4.89
N GLY A 170 -12.92 19.37 3.61
CA GLY A 170 -12.02 19.78 2.54
C GLY A 170 -10.64 19.07 2.57
N LEU A 171 -10.55 17.95 3.31
CA LEU A 171 -9.33 17.14 3.41
C LEU A 171 -9.28 16.03 2.36
N ILE A 172 -10.39 15.63 1.79
CA ILE A 172 -10.45 14.79 0.60
C ILE A 172 -10.82 15.65 -0.61
N TYR A 173 -10.09 15.46 -1.70
CA TYR A 173 -10.32 16.15 -2.97
C TYR A 173 -10.05 15.23 -4.15
N ARG A 174 -10.62 15.59 -5.30
CA ARG A 174 -10.41 14.91 -6.59
C ARG A 174 -9.63 15.85 -7.51
N GLY A 175 -8.56 15.36 -8.11
CA GLY A 175 -7.71 16.16 -8.98
C GLY A 175 -6.93 15.34 -9.99
N GLU A 176 -6.47 16.02 -11.04
CA GLU A 176 -5.59 15.44 -12.06
C GLU A 176 -4.14 15.73 -11.70
N TYR A 177 -3.37 14.67 -11.50
CA TYR A 177 -1.95 14.72 -11.13
C TYR A 177 -1.16 13.61 -11.80
N ILE A 178 0.15 13.74 -11.80
CA ILE A 178 1.04 12.61 -12.10
C ILE A 178 1.08 11.71 -10.86
N ILE A 179 0.71 10.46 -11.07
CA ILE A 179 0.69 9.44 -10.03
C ILE A 179 1.59 8.28 -10.41
N ASN A 180 1.94 7.45 -9.44
CA ASN A 180 2.58 6.17 -9.69
C ASN A 180 1.54 5.19 -10.22
N TRP A 181 1.74 4.70 -11.43
CA TRP A 181 0.83 3.79 -12.10
C TRP A 181 1.47 2.43 -12.31
N ASP A 182 0.77 1.38 -11.93
CA ASP A 182 1.16 -0.01 -12.21
C ASP A 182 0.46 -0.49 -13.48
N PRO A 183 1.16 -0.60 -14.62
CA PRO A 183 0.53 -0.99 -15.88
C PRO A 183 0.16 -2.48 -15.93
N ALA A 184 0.75 -3.32 -15.07
CA ALA A 184 0.42 -4.75 -15.02
C ALA A 184 -0.91 -5.00 -14.30
N THR A 185 -1.20 -4.25 -13.25
CA THR A 185 -2.46 -4.32 -12.50
C THR A 185 -3.46 -3.24 -12.91
N ARG A 186 -3.02 -2.27 -13.72
CA ARG A 186 -3.82 -1.12 -14.22
C ARG A 186 -4.47 -0.33 -13.10
N THR A 187 -3.67 0.05 -12.12
CA THR A 187 -4.14 0.84 -10.98
C THR A 187 -3.06 1.79 -10.46
N ALA A 188 -3.53 2.86 -9.81
CA ALA A 188 -2.67 3.77 -9.06
C ALA A 188 -2.03 3.07 -7.85
N LEU A 189 -0.83 3.51 -7.51
CA LEU A 189 -0.08 3.13 -6.32
C LEU A 189 0.19 4.37 -5.47
N SER A 190 0.30 4.19 -4.16
CA SER A 190 0.90 5.21 -3.30
C SER A 190 2.43 5.16 -3.38
N ASP A 191 3.11 6.24 -3.00
CA ASP A 191 4.57 6.35 -3.10
C ASP A 191 5.30 5.24 -2.34
N ILE A 192 4.76 4.82 -1.20
CA ILE A 192 5.36 3.77 -0.36
C ILE A 192 5.18 2.35 -0.94
N GLU A 193 4.35 2.16 -1.98
CA GLU A 193 4.20 0.89 -2.72
C GLU A 193 5.21 0.76 -3.88
N VAL A 194 6.08 1.77 -4.05
CA VAL A 194 7.10 1.80 -5.12
C VAL A 194 8.47 1.44 -4.55
N ILE A 195 9.05 0.36 -5.04
CA ILE A 195 10.40 -0.09 -4.68
C ILE A 195 11.37 0.37 -5.76
N HIS A 196 12.36 1.17 -5.36
CA HIS A 196 13.39 1.64 -6.27
C HIS A 196 14.53 0.62 -6.40
N LYS A 197 14.89 0.31 -7.64
CA LYS A 197 15.97 -0.62 -7.98
C LYS A 197 16.96 0.05 -8.92
N GLU A 198 18.24 -0.14 -8.65
CA GLU A 198 19.30 0.27 -9.58
C GLU A 198 19.27 -0.62 -10.81
N VAL A 199 19.11 0.00 -11.98
CA VAL A 199 19.08 -0.71 -13.26
C VAL A 199 20.08 -0.08 -14.23
N GLN A 200 20.65 -0.93 -15.10
CA GLN A 200 21.49 -0.46 -16.21
C GLN A 200 20.58 0.08 -17.31
N GLY A 201 20.63 1.38 -17.51
CA GLY A 201 19.98 2.09 -18.60
C GLY A 201 20.97 2.89 -19.41
N ALA A 202 20.50 3.96 -20.03
CA ALA A 202 21.35 4.87 -20.80
C ALA A 202 20.75 6.27 -20.85
N PHE A 203 21.60 7.28 -21.02
CA PHE A 203 21.18 8.58 -21.54
C PHE A 203 21.20 8.55 -23.07
N TYR A 204 20.11 8.97 -23.66
CA TYR A 204 19.94 9.15 -25.10
C TYR A 204 20.09 10.62 -25.42
N HIS A 205 21.23 11.00 -26.02
CA HIS A 205 21.54 12.37 -26.40
C HIS A 205 20.95 12.67 -27.78
N MET A 206 20.10 13.68 -27.86
CA MET A 206 19.35 14.03 -29.06
C MET A 206 19.50 15.51 -29.41
N ASN A 207 19.53 15.82 -30.70
CA ASN A 207 19.49 17.17 -31.22
C ASN A 207 18.08 17.50 -31.71
N TYR A 208 17.38 18.40 -31.01
CA TYR A 208 16.11 18.92 -31.48
C TYR A 208 16.36 20.12 -32.42
N PRO A 209 15.95 20.07 -33.69
CA PRO A 209 16.19 21.13 -34.63
C PRO A 209 15.37 22.39 -34.29
N LEU A 210 15.98 23.58 -34.35
CA LEU A 210 15.28 24.84 -34.25
C LEU A 210 14.34 25.00 -35.44
N THR A 211 13.11 25.46 -35.21
CA THR A 211 12.10 25.60 -36.25
C THR A 211 12.50 26.58 -37.35
N ASP A 212 13.29 27.58 -36.99
CA ASP A 212 13.83 28.57 -37.92
C ASP A 212 15.00 28.08 -38.80
N GLY A 213 15.42 26.83 -38.58
CA GLY A 213 16.51 26.19 -39.32
C GLY A 213 17.92 26.71 -38.95
N SER A 214 18.06 27.54 -37.90
CA SER A 214 19.32 28.13 -37.48
C SER A 214 20.26 27.19 -36.73
N GLY A 215 19.83 25.96 -36.43
CA GLY A 215 20.61 24.96 -35.72
C GLY A 215 19.78 23.98 -34.94
N HIS A 216 20.27 23.54 -33.81
CA HIS A 216 19.59 22.60 -32.92
C HIS A 216 19.94 22.91 -31.46
N ILE A 217 19.12 22.35 -30.55
CA ILE A 217 19.41 22.30 -29.13
C ILE A 217 19.60 20.83 -28.71
N ARG A 218 20.68 20.53 -27.97
CA ARG A 218 20.99 19.18 -27.52
C ARG A 218 20.42 18.92 -26.12
N LEU A 219 19.74 17.82 -25.96
CA LEU A 219 19.27 17.32 -24.68
C LEU A 219 19.55 15.83 -24.52
N ALA A 220 19.39 15.31 -23.31
CA ALA A 220 19.53 13.89 -23.00
C ALA A 220 18.38 13.42 -22.13
N THR A 221 17.93 12.19 -22.34
CA THR A 221 16.87 11.57 -21.56
C THR A 221 17.14 10.09 -21.34
N THR A 222 16.69 9.53 -20.22
CA THR A 222 16.69 8.09 -19.97
C THR A 222 15.42 7.41 -20.50
N ARG A 223 14.42 8.18 -20.92
CA ARG A 223 13.10 7.70 -21.35
C ARG A 223 12.72 8.30 -22.72
N PRO A 224 13.37 7.87 -23.81
CA PRO A 224 13.12 8.45 -25.14
C PRO A 224 11.67 8.28 -25.61
N GLU A 225 10.97 7.21 -25.22
CA GLU A 225 9.57 6.95 -25.60
C GLU A 225 8.60 8.04 -25.18
N THR A 226 8.88 8.74 -24.07
CA THR A 226 8.02 9.84 -23.60
C THR A 226 8.16 11.10 -24.39
N MET A 227 9.23 11.25 -25.21
CA MET A 227 9.41 12.42 -26.07
C MET A 227 8.24 12.68 -27.02
N LEU A 228 7.50 11.63 -27.37
CA LEU A 228 6.32 11.75 -28.22
C LEU A 228 5.25 12.67 -27.61
N GLY A 229 5.27 12.85 -26.29
CA GLY A 229 4.40 13.75 -25.52
C GLY A 229 5.05 15.07 -25.10
N ASP A 230 6.25 15.41 -25.58
CA ASP A 230 6.93 16.67 -25.24
C ASP A 230 6.11 17.88 -25.64
N THR A 231 6.06 18.88 -24.77
CA THR A 231 5.35 20.14 -24.99
C THR A 231 6.22 21.39 -24.83
N ALA A 232 7.43 21.22 -24.33
CA ALA A 232 8.47 22.25 -24.29
C ALA A 232 9.87 21.64 -24.15
N VAL A 233 10.87 22.50 -24.36
CA VAL A 233 12.25 22.29 -23.94
C VAL A 233 12.59 23.41 -22.96
N ALA A 234 13.17 23.07 -21.81
CA ALA A 234 13.51 24.03 -20.77
C ALA A 234 15.04 24.22 -20.64
N VAL A 235 15.45 25.45 -20.37
CA VAL A 235 16.81 25.83 -20.04
C VAL A 235 16.82 26.74 -18.81
N HIS A 236 17.91 26.81 -18.10
CA HIS A 236 18.02 27.73 -16.96
C HIS A 236 18.04 29.18 -17.45
N PRO A 237 17.31 30.12 -16.82
CA PRO A 237 17.24 31.52 -17.27
C PRO A 237 18.59 32.26 -17.30
N GLU A 238 19.55 31.84 -16.47
CA GLU A 238 20.88 32.41 -16.38
C GLU A 238 21.97 31.62 -17.13
N ASP A 239 21.60 30.62 -17.94
CA ASP A 239 22.58 29.86 -18.71
C ASP A 239 22.94 30.58 -19.99
N ASP A 240 24.13 31.16 -20.02
CA ASP A 240 24.64 31.96 -21.15
C ASP A 240 24.74 31.16 -22.46
N ARG A 241 24.84 29.84 -22.38
CA ARG A 241 24.86 28.93 -23.56
C ARG A 241 23.56 28.99 -24.34
N TYR A 242 22.42 29.17 -23.65
CA TYR A 242 21.09 29.00 -24.20
C TYR A 242 20.17 30.22 -24.08
N LYS A 243 20.57 31.29 -23.37
CA LYS A 243 19.77 32.53 -23.21
C LYS A 243 19.21 33.06 -24.54
N HIS A 244 19.99 32.99 -25.61
CA HIS A 244 19.61 33.50 -26.94
C HIS A 244 18.56 32.63 -27.65
N LEU A 245 18.27 31.43 -27.11
CA LEU A 245 17.26 30.49 -27.64
C LEU A 245 15.92 30.61 -26.92
N ILE A 246 15.87 31.26 -25.76
CA ILE A 246 14.63 31.41 -24.99
C ILE A 246 13.57 32.15 -25.81
N GLY A 247 12.37 31.60 -25.90
CA GLY A 247 11.30 32.14 -26.72
C GLY A 247 11.30 31.70 -28.19
N LYS A 248 12.35 31.00 -28.63
CA LYS A 248 12.34 30.30 -29.92
C LYS A 248 11.60 28.97 -29.78
N THR A 249 11.43 28.26 -30.90
CA THR A 249 10.79 26.98 -30.95
C THR A 249 11.69 25.91 -31.58
N VAL A 250 11.42 24.65 -31.24
CA VAL A 250 12.01 23.49 -31.89
C VAL A 250 10.93 22.66 -32.56
N THR A 251 11.29 21.97 -33.63
CA THR A 251 10.43 20.96 -34.23
C THR A 251 10.72 19.62 -33.57
N LEU A 252 9.74 19.07 -32.84
CA LEU A 252 9.88 17.78 -32.16
C LEU A 252 10.16 16.68 -33.19
N PRO A 253 11.31 15.99 -33.10
CA PRO A 253 11.65 14.95 -34.05
C PRO A 253 10.60 13.85 -34.15
N ILE A 254 10.47 13.24 -35.32
CA ILE A 254 9.50 12.16 -35.63
C ILE A 254 8.04 12.66 -35.62
N VAL A 255 7.64 13.44 -34.63
CA VAL A 255 6.26 13.95 -34.46
C VAL A 255 5.97 15.17 -35.35
N GLY A 256 6.96 16.02 -35.54
CA GLY A 256 6.83 17.25 -36.35
C GLY A 256 6.11 18.41 -35.63
N ARG A 257 5.75 18.26 -34.36
CA ARG A 257 5.10 19.31 -33.57
C ARG A 257 6.11 20.40 -33.21
N GLU A 258 5.70 21.67 -33.35
CA GLU A 258 6.46 22.81 -32.87
C GLU A 258 6.23 23.01 -31.38
N ILE A 259 7.30 23.09 -30.59
CA ILE A 259 7.26 23.29 -29.13
C ILE A 259 8.23 24.40 -28.70
N PRO A 260 7.88 25.21 -27.68
CA PRO A 260 8.70 26.34 -27.24
C PRO A 260 9.93 25.92 -26.45
N ILE A 261 10.96 26.78 -26.51
CA ILE A 261 12.08 26.77 -25.56
C ILE A 261 11.74 27.77 -24.46
N ILE A 262 11.59 27.28 -23.24
CA ILE A 262 11.19 28.03 -22.05
C ILE A 262 12.39 28.19 -21.08
N ALA A 263 12.30 29.19 -20.21
CA ALA A 263 13.24 29.36 -19.11
C ALA A 263 12.61 28.96 -17.79
N ASP A 264 13.24 28.04 -17.04
CA ASP A 264 12.80 27.62 -15.73
C ASP A 264 13.99 27.33 -14.80
N GLU A 265 13.91 27.82 -13.56
CA GLU A 265 14.97 27.64 -12.54
C GLU A 265 15.11 26.18 -12.08
N TYR A 266 14.13 25.33 -12.39
CA TYR A 266 14.20 23.88 -12.17
C TYR A 266 15.39 23.23 -12.90
N VAL A 267 15.81 23.78 -14.04
CA VAL A 267 16.91 23.23 -14.84
C VAL A 267 18.26 23.48 -14.18
N GLU A 268 19.00 22.44 -13.89
CA GLU A 268 20.37 22.54 -13.37
C GLU A 268 21.37 22.78 -14.51
N LYS A 269 22.05 23.96 -14.51
CA LYS A 269 22.99 24.38 -15.58
C LYS A 269 24.12 23.40 -15.80
N ASP A 270 24.62 22.82 -14.71
CA ASP A 270 25.83 22.00 -14.68
C ASP A 270 25.58 20.51 -14.75
N PHE A 271 24.29 20.11 -14.83
CA PHE A 271 23.92 18.72 -14.96
C PHE A 271 23.65 18.35 -16.43
N GLY A 272 24.34 17.32 -16.92
CA GLY A 272 24.19 16.83 -18.30
C GLY A 272 24.42 17.92 -19.36
N THR A 273 23.43 18.12 -20.21
CA THR A 273 23.49 19.17 -21.25
C THR A 273 23.06 20.56 -20.75
N GLY A 274 22.46 20.67 -19.58
CA GLY A 274 21.78 21.89 -19.10
C GLY A 274 20.46 22.17 -19.82
N VAL A 275 19.91 21.19 -20.52
CA VAL A 275 18.66 21.29 -21.29
C VAL A 275 17.77 20.10 -20.95
N VAL A 276 16.52 20.35 -20.65
CA VAL A 276 15.54 19.33 -20.24
C VAL A 276 14.35 19.34 -21.19
N LYS A 277 13.97 18.19 -21.69
CA LYS A 277 12.67 18.02 -22.36
C LYS A 277 11.56 18.07 -21.31
N ILE A 278 10.44 18.67 -21.63
CA ILE A 278 9.29 18.77 -20.72
C ILE A 278 8.11 17.98 -21.25
N THR A 279 7.76 16.93 -20.50
CA THR A 279 6.67 16.00 -20.79
C THR A 279 5.68 15.97 -19.63
N PRO A 280 4.81 16.97 -19.48
CA PRO A 280 3.96 17.16 -18.28
C PRO A 280 3.04 15.98 -17.93
N ALA A 281 2.72 15.11 -18.88
CA ALA A 281 1.87 13.95 -18.67
C ALA A 281 2.62 12.68 -18.20
N HIS A 282 3.98 12.69 -18.16
CA HIS A 282 4.81 11.51 -17.90
C HIS A 282 5.95 11.71 -16.91
N ASP A 283 6.02 12.87 -16.27
CA ASP A 283 7.02 13.17 -15.23
C ASP A 283 6.45 14.16 -14.22
N PRO A 284 6.60 13.92 -12.89
CA PRO A 284 6.05 14.81 -11.88
C PRO A 284 6.69 16.18 -11.83
N ASN A 285 7.99 16.30 -12.12
CA ASN A 285 8.67 17.60 -12.17
C ASN A 285 8.25 18.37 -13.42
N ASP A 286 8.16 17.68 -14.56
CA ASP A 286 7.69 18.28 -15.81
C ASP A 286 6.23 18.73 -15.71
N PHE A 287 5.40 18.03 -14.91
CA PHE A 287 4.04 18.45 -14.60
C PHE A 287 4.01 19.81 -13.89
N GLU A 288 4.88 20.01 -12.89
CA GLU A 288 4.98 21.28 -12.17
C GLU A 288 5.51 22.41 -13.06
N VAL A 289 6.52 22.13 -13.91
CA VAL A 289 6.97 23.07 -14.94
C VAL A 289 5.84 23.41 -15.89
N GLY A 290 5.09 22.39 -16.32
CA GLY A 290 3.93 22.55 -17.18
C GLY A 290 2.86 23.46 -16.58
N ASN A 291 2.59 23.34 -15.28
CA ASN A 291 1.65 24.21 -14.57
C ASN A 291 2.14 25.67 -14.52
N ARG A 292 3.44 25.90 -14.26
CA ARG A 292 4.01 27.25 -14.22
C ARG A 292 3.98 27.96 -15.56
N HIS A 293 4.09 27.20 -16.65
CA HIS A 293 4.18 27.73 -18.01
C HIS A 293 2.92 27.49 -18.87
N ASP A 294 1.83 27.00 -18.26
CA ASP A 294 0.56 26.69 -18.93
C ASP A 294 0.74 25.79 -20.18
N LEU A 295 1.58 24.74 -20.03
CA LEU A 295 1.89 23.82 -21.12
C LEU A 295 0.81 22.76 -21.30
N PRO A 296 0.53 22.32 -22.54
CA PRO A 296 -0.37 21.19 -22.79
C PRO A 296 0.15 19.90 -22.14
N ARG A 297 -0.77 19.04 -21.72
CA ARG A 297 -0.50 17.72 -21.16
C ARG A 297 -0.87 16.65 -22.19
N ILE A 298 0.12 16.00 -22.78
CA ILE A 298 -0.06 15.01 -23.83
C ILE A 298 0.31 13.63 -23.30
N LEU A 299 -0.70 12.86 -22.89
CA LEU A 299 -0.56 11.49 -22.47
C LEU A 299 -0.42 10.58 -23.69
N VAL A 300 0.70 9.85 -23.81
CA VAL A 300 1.03 8.98 -24.97
C VAL A 300 0.94 7.49 -24.68
N MET A 301 0.53 7.11 -23.47
CA MET A 301 0.40 5.71 -23.03
C MET A 301 -1.03 5.40 -22.60
N ASN A 302 -1.42 4.13 -22.77
CA ASN A 302 -2.62 3.55 -22.22
C ASN A 302 -2.37 3.02 -20.80
N GLU A 303 -3.41 2.64 -20.09
CA GLU A 303 -3.37 2.09 -18.73
C GLU A 303 -2.54 0.80 -18.61
N ASP A 304 -2.40 0.03 -19.69
CA ASP A 304 -1.60 -1.20 -19.73
C ASP A 304 -0.12 -0.97 -20.09
N GLY A 305 0.29 0.30 -20.22
CA GLY A 305 1.65 0.68 -20.62
C GLY A 305 1.93 0.55 -22.11
N SER A 306 0.95 0.22 -22.94
CA SER A 306 1.06 0.32 -24.38
C SER A 306 0.97 1.77 -24.83
N MET A 307 1.56 2.10 -25.98
CA MET A 307 1.47 3.43 -26.57
C MET A 307 0.07 3.64 -27.15
N ASN A 308 -0.46 4.85 -26.98
CA ASN A 308 -1.79 5.19 -27.52
C ASN A 308 -1.73 5.88 -28.89
N GLU A 309 -2.86 6.30 -29.41
CA GLU A 309 -3.02 6.96 -30.72
C GLU A 309 -2.17 8.23 -30.88
N LYS A 310 -1.88 8.96 -29.79
CA LYS A 310 -1.05 10.17 -29.81
C LYS A 310 0.43 9.89 -30.05
N ALA A 311 0.84 8.63 -29.88
CA ALA A 311 2.18 8.16 -30.23
C ALA A 311 2.38 7.89 -31.74
N GLY A 312 1.36 8.14 -32.56
CA GLY A 312 1.43 8.00 -34.02
C GLY A 312 1.70 6.56 -34.47
N LYS A 313 2.75 6.35 -35.26
CA LYS A 313 3.10 5.02 -35.78
C LYS A 313 3.45 3.96 -34.71
N TYR A 314 3.71 4.37 -33.48
CA TYR A 314 4.01 3.48 -32.34
C TYR A 314 2.76 3.06 -31.57
N ASN A 315 1.57 3.49 -31.98
CA ASN A 315 0.30 3.14 -31.36
C ASN A 315 0.15 1.61 -31.23
N GLY A 316 -0.20 1.14 -30.06
CA GLY A 316 -0.38 -0.28 -29.73
C GLY A 316 0.90 -1.03 -29.35
N MET A 317 2.08 -0.43 -29.49
CA MET A 317 3.34 -1.05 -29.03
C MET A 317 3.46 -0.97 -27.51
N ASP A 318 4.06 -2.00 -26.90
CA ASP A 318 4.56 -1.87 -25.53
C ASP A 318 5.58 -0.72 -25.43
N ARG A 319 5.60 0.01 -24.33
CA ARG A 319 6.46 1.19 -24.13
C ARG A 319 7.95 0.90 -24.30
N PHE A 320 8.42 -0.29 -23.95
CA PHE A 320 9.83 -0.67 -24.10
C PHE A 320 10.16 -1.10 -25.55
N GLU A 321 9.20 -1.72 -26.23
CA GLU A 321 9.33 -1.97 -27.68
C GLU A 321 9.29 -0.66 -28.46
N CYS A 322 8.41 0.25 -28.08
CA CYS A 322 8.38 1.62 -28.65
C CYS A 322 9.73 2.31 -28.47
N ARG A 323 10.34 2.22 -27.27
CA ARG A 323 11.68 2.79 -27.00
C ARG A 323 12.70 2.28 -28.00
N LYS A 324 12.74 0.97 -28.24
CA LYS A 324 13.70 0.35 -29.19
C LYS A 324 13.50 0.82 -30.62
N GLU A 325 12.27 0.82 -31.10
CA GLU A 325 11.97 1.26 -32.47
C GLU A 325 12.16 2.78 -32.65
N LEU A 326 11.76 3.57 -31.67
CA LEU A 326 11.97 5.03 -31.70
C LEU A 326 13.46 5.39 -31.70
N VAL A 327 14.29 4.71 -30.91
CA VAL A 327 15.75 4.92 -30.89
C VAL A 327 16.34 4.66 -32.27
N LYS A 328 15.91 3.60 -32.97
CA LYS A 328 16.32 3.26 -34.32
C LYS A 328 15.91 4.36 -35.33
N ASP A 329 14.66 4.79 -35.26
CA ASP A 329 14.17 5.87 -36.14
C ASP A 329 14.93 7.20 -35.91
N LEU A 330 15.26 7.52 -34.65
CA LEU A 330 16.05 8.71 -34.31
C LEU A 330 17.49 8.62 -34.80
N GLN A 331 18.07 7.41 -34.81
CA GLN A 331 19.40 7.15 -35.42
C GLN A 331 19.34 7.35 -36.94
N GLU A 332 18.37 6.77 -37.62
CA GLU A 332 18.17 6.90 -39.06
C GLU A 332 17.90 8.34 -39.48
N ALA A 333 17.18 9.09 -38.65
CA ALA A 333 16.92 10.53 -38.87
C ALA A 333 18.12 11.45 -38.54
N GLY A 334 19.22 10.88 -37.98
CA GLY A 334 20.39 11.67 -37.56
C GLY A 334 20.15 12.57 -36.35
N VAL A 335 19.09 12.33 -35.61
CA VAL A 335 18.69 13.09 -34.39
C VAL A 335 19.42 12.56 -33.16
N LEU A 336 19.50 11.24 -33.02
CA LEU A 336 20.23 10.60 -31.94
C LEU A 336 21.73 10.67 -32.18
N VAL A 337 22.45 11.29 -31.25
CA VAL A 337 23.88 11.57 -31.39
C VAL A 337 24.73 10.57 -30.63
N GLU A 338 24.27 10.18 -29.44
CA GLU A 338 25.03 9.33 -28.53
C GLU A 338 24.09 8.55 -27.61
N ILE A 339 24.51 7.34 -27.25
CA ILE A 339 23.89 6.51 -26.21
C ILE A 339 24.94 6.30 -25.14
N GLU A 340 24.79 6.95 -23.99
CA GLU A 340 25.72 6.89 -22.86
C GLU A 340 25.17 5.91 -21.80
N PRO A 341 25.85 4.80 -21.51
CA PRO A 341 25.43 3.89 -20.45
C PRO A 341 25.31 4.59 -19.10
N HIS A 342 24.21 4.40 -18.41
CA HIS A 342 23.94 5.05 -17.14
C HIS A 342 23.19 4.13 -16.17
N MET A 343 23.72 4.01 -14.94
CA MET A 343 23.02 3.34 -13.84
C MET A 343 22.07 4.35 -13.19
N HIS A 344 20.80 4.00 -13.08
CA HIS A 344 19.81 4.86 -12.45
C HIS A 344 18.76 4.06 -11.70
N SER A 345 18.14 4.73 -10.75
CA SER A 345 17.10 4.17 -9.90
C SER A 345 15.76 4.18 -10.61
N VAL A 346 15.11 3.02 -10.71
CA VAL A 346 13.80 2.86 -11.37
C VAL A 346 12.78 2.29 -10.39
N GLY A 347 11.63 2.94 -10.30
CA GLY A 347 10.51 2.50 -9.47
C GLY A 347 9.86 1.23 -10.03
N HIS A 348 9.62 0.28 -9.14
CA HIS A 348 8.90 -0.96 -9.43
C HIS A 348 7.74 -1.12 -8.46
N SER A 349 6.62 -1.62 -8.93
CA SER A 349 5.50 -1.99 -8.07
C SER A 349 5.91 -3.09 -7.09
N GLU A 350 5.69 -2.87 -5.81
CA GLU A 350 5.91 -3.90 -4.80
C GLU A 350 5.06 -5.15 -5.05
N ARG A 351 3.88 -4.96 -5.62
CA ARG A 351 2.88 -6.02 -5.81
C ARG A 351 3.08 -6.84 -7.07
N SER A 352 3.28 -6.19 -8.21
CA SER A 352 3.41 -6.84 -9.51
C SER A 352 4.86 -7.06 -9.94
N GLY A 353 5.78 -6.27 -9.39
CA GLY A 353 7.18 -6.21 -9.83
C GLY A 353 7.38 -5.46 -11.15
N ALA A 354 6.32 -4.96 -11.77
CA ALA A 354 6.40 -4.18 -13.01
C ALA A 354 7.07 -2.83 -12.78
N VAL A 355 7.71 -2.29 -13.80
CA VAL A 355 8.20 -0.92 -13.81
C VAL A 355 7.01 0.03 -13.72
N VAL A 356 7.03 0.89 -12.72
CA VAL A 356 6.00 1.92 -12.47
C VAL A 356 6.12 3.03 -13.51
N GLU A 357 4.98 3.49 -14.02
CA GLU A 357 4.92 4.65 -14.91
C GLU A 357 4.42 5.88 -14.15
N PRO A 358 5.15 7.00 -14.18
CA PRO A 358 4.56 8.30 -13.89
C PRO A 358 3.46 8.58 -14.91
N TYR A 359 2.22 8.71 -14.46
CA TYR A 359 1.04 8.68 -15.31
C TYR A 359 0.04 9.75 -14.92
N LEU A 360 -0.38 10.56 -15.88
CA LEU A 360 -1.39 11.60 -15.66
C LEU A 360 -2.77 10.95 -15.47
N SER A 361 -3.37 11.14 -14.31
CA SER A 361 -4.68 10.58 -14.00
C SER A 361 -5.46 11.42 -13.00
N THR A 362 -6.77 11.41 -13.13
CA THR A 362 -7.68 12.00 -12.15
C THR A 362 -7.97 11.01 -11.05
N GLN A 363 -7.59 11.34 -9.81
CA GLN A 363 -7.66 10.46 -8.65
C GLN A 363 -8.23 11.20 -7.45
N TRP A 364 -8.58 10.45 -6.40
CA TRP A 364 -8.94 10.96 -5.10
C TRP A 364 -7.74 10.99 -4.17
N PHE A 365 -7.61 12.08 -3.41
CA PHE A 365 -6.49 12.32 -2.50
C PHE A 365 -6.94 12.77 -1.13
N VAL A 366 -6.12 12.43 -0.12
CA VAL A 366 -6.21 13.01 1.23
C VAL A 366 -5.11 14.05 1.39
N LYS A 367 -5.46 15.27 1.81
CA LYS A 367 -4.51 16.30 2.24
C LYS A 367 -3.89 15.86 3.56
N MET A 368 -2.61 15.50 3.52
CA MET A 368 -1.95 14.89 4.66
C MET A 368 -1.38 15.89 5.67
N ALA A 369 -0.94 17.06 5.24
CA ALA A 369 -0.27 18.02 6.12
C ALA A 369 -1.06 18.34 7.41
N PRO A 370 -2.38 18.69 7.38
CA PRO A 370 -3.11 19.01 8.60
C PRO A 370 -3.29 17.81 9.55
N LEU A 371 -3.36 16.59 9.01
CA LEU A 371 -3.47 15.37 9.79
C LEU A 371 -2.13 14.99 10.44
N ALA A 372 -1.04 15.15 9.68
CA ALA A 372 0.32 14.90 10.14
C ALA A 372 0.72 15.87 11.27
N GLU A 373 0.41 17.16 11.14
CA GLU A 373 0.67 18.17 12.19
C GLU A 373 0.07 17.77 13.53
N LYS A 374 -1.18 17.30 13.55
CA LYS A 374 -1.85 16.82 14.77
C LYS A 374 -1.13 15.59 15.35
N ALA A 375 -0.72 14.65 14.49
CA ALA A 375 -0.05 13.43 14.92
C ALA A 375 1.36 13.71 15.47
N VAL A 376 2.11 14.63 14.87
CA VAL A 376 3.42 15.09 15.38
C VAL A 376 3.26 15.82 16.71
N ALA A 377 2.24 16.70 16.84
CA ALA A 377 1.95 17.41 18.08
C ALA A 377 1.59 16.46 19.24
N LEU A 378 0.91 15.33 18.95
CA LEU A 378 0.62 14.31 19.96
C LEU A 378 1.91 13.74 20.55
N GLN A 379 2.91 13.44 19.73
CA GLN A 379 4.17 12.85 20.19
C GLN A 379 5.02 13.79 21.07
N GLN A 380 4.68 15.05 21.13
CA GLN A 380 5.31 16.03 22.06
C GLN A 380 4.67 16.03 23.46
N LYS A 381 3.55 15.33 23.65
CA LYS A 381 2.81 15.25 24.91
C LYS A 381 3.12 13.95 25.63
N GLU A 382 4.02 13.99 26.59
CA GLU A 382 4.60 12.79 27.24
C GLU A 382 3.55 11.79 27.79
N GLU A 383 2.43 12.26 28.33
CA GLU A 383 1.39 11.39 28.89
C GLU A 383 0.39 10.86 27.85
N GLU A 384 0.25 11.57 26.72
CA GLU A 384 -0.74 11.24 25.68
C GLU A 384 -0.12 10.56 24.46
N LYS A 385 1.20 10.64 24.28
CA LYS A 385 1.89 10.11 23.10
C LYS A 385 1.75 8.60 22.95
N VAL A 386 1.98 8.11 21.75
CA VAL A 386 2.18 6.69 21.47
C VAL A 386 3.61 6.31 21.81
N THR A 387 3.79 5.28 22.63
CA THR A 387 5.11 4.77 23.01
C THR A 387 5.60 3.74 22.01
N PHE A 388 6.70 4.03 21.33
CA PHE A 388 7.33 3.08 20.41
C PHE A 388 8.35 2.20 21.13
N VAL A 389 8.24 0.90 20.97
CA VAL A 389 9.17 -0.09 21.54
C VAL A 389 9.76 -0.94 20.41
N PRO A 390 11.07 -0.81 20.09
CA PRO A 390 12.05 0.13 20.66
C PRO A 390 11.84 1.60 20.26
N GLU A 391 12.24 2.51 21.13
CA GLU A 391 12.10 3.97 20.99
C GLU A 391 12.67 4.54 19.68
N ARG A 392 13.73 3.92 19.12
CA ARG A 392 14.34 4.39 17.85
C ARG A 392 13.34 4.52 16.69
N PHE A 393 12.26 3.75 16.70
CA PHE A 393 11.23 3.80 15.67
C PHE A 393 10.32 5.03 15.76
N GLU A 394 10.26 5.71 16.90
CA GLU A 394 9.58 7.01 17.04
C GLU A 394 10.23 8.05 16.10
N ASN A 395 11.56 8.12 16.07
CA ASN A 395 12.26 9.02 15.15
C ASN A 395 12.01 8.67 13.68
N THR A 396 11.91 7.38 13.36
CA THR A 396 11.57 6.92 12.00
C THR A 396 10.17 7.37 11.60
N TYR A 397 9.20 7.20 12.49
CA TYR A 397 7.83 7.65 12.32
C TYR A 397 7.74 9.17 12.14
N LEU A 398 8.37 9.97 13.03
CA LEU A 398 8.32 11.42 12.98
C LEU A 398 8.91 12.00 11.70
N ARG A 399 10.08 11.50 11.26
CA ARG A 399 10.69 11.94 10.00
C ARG A 399 9.79 11.73 8.79
N TRP A 400 9.05 10.62 8.77
CA TRP A 400 8.12 10.36 7.69
C TRP A 400 6.91 11.28 7.76
N MET A 401 6.35 11.52 8.95
CA MET A 401 5.20 12.42 9.14
C MET A 401 5.53 13.88 8.79
N GLU A 402 6.75 14.33 9.06
CA GLU A 402 7.20 15.70 8.74
C GLU A 402 7.37 15.93 7.23
N ASN A 403 7.58 14.87 6.45
CA ASN A 403 7.81 14.93 5.00
C ASN A 403 6.71 14.24 4.19
N ILE A 404 5.54 14.08 4.78
CA ILE A 404 4.45 13.34 4.14
C ILE A 404 3.84 14.13 2.98
N HIS A 405 3.58 13.43 1.87
CA HIS A 405 2.85 13.95 0.72
C HIS A 405 1.38 13.56 0.79
N ASP A 406 0.54 14.24 -0.02
CA ASP A 406 -0.85 13.89 -0.14
C ASP A 406 -1.02 12.45 -0.61
N TRP A 407 -1.96 11.75 0.00
CA TRP A 407 -2.16 10.32 -0.20
C TRP A 407 -3.19 10.05 -1.28
N CYS A 408 -2.79 9.44 -2.39
CA CYS A 408 -3.70 8.93 -3.41
C CYS A 408 -4.46 7.71 -2.87
N ILE A 409 -5.76 7.83 -2.69
CA ILE A 409 -6.61 6.82 -2.04
C ILE A 409 -7.48 6.01 -2.99
N SER A 410 -7.62 6.41 -4.25
CA SER A 410 -8.41 5.67 -5.23
C SER A 410 -7.60 4.57 -5.92
N ARG A 411 -8.27 3.44 -6.16
CA ARG A 411 -7.72 2.27 -6.86
C ARG A 411 -8.70 1.79 -7.91
N GLN A 412 -8.19 1.47 -9.09
CA GLN A 412 -8.96 1.00 -10.26
C GLN A 412 -9.20 -0.52 -10.17
N LEU A 413 -9.80 -0.92 -9.07
CA LEU A 413 -10.13 -2.30 -8.71
C LEU A 413 -11.64 -2.47 -8.56
N TRP A 414 -12.09 -3.72 -8.48
CA TRP A 414 -13.47 -4.05 -8.13
C TRP A 414 -13.60 -4.55 -6.69
N TRP A 415 -12.55 -5.22 -6.18
CA TRP A 415 -12.50 -5.73 -4.82
C TRP A 415 -12.02 -4.67 -3.82
N GLY A 416 -12.92 -4.18 -2.99
CA GLY A 416 -12.65 -3.18 -1.99
C GLY A 416 -13.87 -2.31 -1.67
N HIS A 417 -13.67 -1.28 -0.87
CA HIS A 417 -14.70 -0.30 -0.54
C HIS A 417 -14.91 0.64 -1.72
N ARG A 418 -16.05 0.55 -2.38
CA ARG A 418 -16.37 1.44 -3.49
C ARG A 418 -16.50 2.88 -2.99
N ILE A 419 -15.89 3.82 -3.70
CA ILE A 419 -15.88 5.23 -3.32
C ILE A 419 -17.32 5.76 -3.25
N PRO A 420 -17.75 6.36 -2.10
CA PRO A 420 -19.11 6.85 -1.91
C PRO A 420 -19.31 8.23 -2.54
N ALA A 421 -19.05 8.32 -3.83
CA ALA A 421 -19.22 9.50 -4.67
C ALA A 421 -20.01 9.14 -5.94
N TRP A 422 -20.88 10.03 -6.36
CA TRP A 422 -21.72 9.87 -7.55
C TRP A 422 -21.60 11.09 -8.44
N TYR A 423 -21.66 10.86 -9.75
CA TYR A 423 -21.57 11.87 -10.78
C TYR A 423 -22.90 11.96 -11.51
N HIS A 424 -23.50 13.17 -11.53
CA HIS A 424 -24.73 13.39 -12.27
C HIS A 424 -24.49 13.24 -13.77
N LYS A 425 -25.31 12.42 -14.45
CA LYS A 425 -25.12 12.00 -15.85
C LYS A 425 -25.12 13.17 -16.85
N GLU A 426 -25.90 14.21 -16.57
CA GLU A 426 -26.04 15.35 -17.47
C GLU A 426 -25.14 16.53 -17.08
N THR A 427 -25.04 16.85 -15.80
CA THR A 427 -24.34 18.05 -15.33
C THR A 427 -22.89 17.81 -14.93
N GLY A 428 -22.52 16.57 -14.65
CA GLY A 428 -21.20 16.22 -14.10
C GLY A 428 -21.01 16.64 -12.63
N GLU A 429 -22.09 17.11 -11.97
CA GLU A 429 -22.07 17.44 -10.54
C GLU A 429 -21.66 16.22 -9.71
N VAL A 430 -20.84 16.46 -8.66
CA VAL A 430 -20.37 15.42 -7.75
C VAL A 430 -21.16 15.46 -6.47
N TYR A 431 -21.77 14.34 -6.11
CA TYR A 431 -22.40 14.10 -4.82
C TYR A 431 -21.55 13.13 -4.01
N VAL A 432 -21.25 13.46 -2.76
CA VAL A 432 -20.55 12.60 -1.80
C VAL A 432 -21.45 12.39 -0.59
N GLY A 433 -21.70 11.13 -0.23
CA GLY A 433 -22.60 10.81 0.87
C GLY A 433 -22.43 9.37 1.34
N THR A 434 -22.88 9.06 2.56
CA THR A 434 -22.91 7.70 3.09
C THR A 434 -23.96 6.83 2.41
N GLU A 435 -24.97 7.47 1.83
CA GLU A 435 -26.06 6.84 1.08
C GLU A 435 -26.08 7.40 -0.35
N ALA A 436 -26.60 6.61 -1.28
CA ALA A 436 -26.79 7.04 -2.65
C ALA A 436 -27.80 8.22 -2.74
N PRO A 437 -27.70 9.09 -3.76
CA PRO A 437 -28.70 10.11 -4.03
C PRO A 437 -30.11 9.51 -4.19
N ALA A 438 -31.14 10.25 -3.77
CA ALA A 438 -32.53 9.78 -3.81
C ALA A 438 -33.01 9.46 -5.25
N ASP A 439 -32.49 10.17 -6.24
CA ASP A 439 -32.78 10.01 -7.68
C ASP A 439 -31.62 9.27 -8.38
N ILE A 440 -31.23 8.14 -7.83
CA ILE A 440 -30.06 7.34 -8.24
C ILE A 440 -29.99 7.06 -9.75
N GLU A 441 -31.13 7.01 -10.45
CA GLU A 441 -31.20 6.81 -11.89
C GLU A 441 -30.50 7.90 -12.70
N ASN A 442 -30.31 9.08 -12.11
CA ASN A 442 -29.63 10.23 -12.74
C ASN A 442 -28.12 10.28 -12.43
N TRP A 443 -27.63 9.35 -11.64
CA TRP A 443 -26.25 9.35 -11.15
C TRP A 443 -25.51 8.07 -11.51
N ASN A 444 -24.19 8.20 -11.67
CA ASN A 444 -23.28 7.07 -11.77
C ASN A 444 -22.36 7.10 -10.55
N GLN A 445 -22.31 6.01 -9.79
CA GLN A 445 -21.33 5.88 -8.71
C GLN A 445 -19.91 5.75 -9.27
N ASP A 446 -18.93 6.34 -8.59
CA ASP A 446 -17.53 6.16 -8.90
C ASP A 446 -17.20 4.67 -9.05
N ASN A 447 -16.39 4.33 -10.06
CA ASN A 447 -16.02 2.93 -10.32
C ASN A 447 -14.86 2.44 -9.49
N ASP A 448 -14.10 3.36 -8.91
CA ASP A 448 -12.92 3.04 -8.13
C ASP A 448 -13.29 2.59 -6.71
N VAL A 449 -12.37 1.88 -6.10
CA VAL A 449 -12.41 1.53 -4.68
C VAL A 449 -11.33 2.28 -3.93
N LEU A 450 -11.46 2.33 -2.60
CA LEU A 450 -10.43 2.92 -1.74
C LEU A 450 -9.25 1.98 -1.56
N ASP A 451 -8.07 2.56 -1.38
CA ASP A 451 -6.86 1.86 -0.92
C ASP A 451 -7.17 1.04 0.33
N THR A 452 -6.69 -0.20 0.39
CA THR A 452 -6.89 -1.10 1.52
C THR A 452 -6.43 -0.47 2.84
N TRP A 453 -5.36 0.34 2.80
CA TRP A 453 -4.85 1.04 3.97
C TRP A 453 -5.79 2.13 4.51
N PHE A 454 -6.76 2.59 3.72
CA PHE A 454 -7.77 3.52 4.17
C PHE A 454 -8.70 2.89 5.21
N SER A 455 -9.18 1.69 4.97
CA SER A 455 -9.99 0.93 5.92
C SER A 455 -9.15 0.35 7.06
N SER A 456 -7.94 -0.15 6.75
CA SER A 456 -7.04 -0.73 7.76
C SER A 456 -6.61 0.30 8.81
N ALA A 457 -6.55 1.58 8.44
CA ALA A 457 -6.24 2.68 9.37
C ALA A 457 -7.32 2.89 10.45
N LEU A 458 -8.54 2.43 10.23
CA LEU A 458 -9.65 2.57 11.17
C LEU A 458 -9.75 1.38 12.15
N TRP A 459 -8.92 0.35 11.94
CA TRP A 459 -9.00 -0.95 12.62
C TRP A 459 -9.11 -0.88 14.15
N PRO A 460 -8.34 -0.05 14.88
CA PRO A 460 -8.43 0.00 16.34
C PRO A 460 -9.78 0.44 16.89
N PHE A 461 -10.55 1.24 16.15
CA PHE A 461 -11.83 1.78 16.63
C PHE A 461 -13.03 1.28 15.83
N SER A 462 -12.90 1.03 14.54
CA SER A 462 -14.00 0.49 13.73
C SER A 462 -14.37 -0.93 14.15
N THR A 463 -13.40 -1.75 14.56
CA THR A 463 -13.62 -3.12 15.06
C THR A 463 -14.39 -3.16 16.36
N LEU A 464 -14.34 -2.11 17.16
CA LEU A 464 -15.02 -1.97 18.44
C LEU A 464 -16.41 -1.33 18.34
N GLY A 465 -16.87 -1.07 17.11
CA GLY A 465 -18.23 -0.61 16.84
C GLY A 465 -18.36 0.87 16.45
N TRP A 466 -17.26 1.66 16.44
CA TRP A 466 -17.31 2.99 15.86
C TRP A 466 -17.79 2.90 14.39
N PRO A 467 -18.67 3.76 13.88
CA PRO A 467 -19.06 5.09 14.36
C PRO A 467 -20.21 5.12 15.38
N ASN A 468 -20.67 3.99 15.88
CA ASN A 468 -21.60 3.99 17.01
C ASN A 468 -20.82 4.22 18.31
N GLU A 469 -20.77 5.47 18.75
CA GLU A 469 -20.10 5.87 19.99
C GLU A 469 -20.75 5.29 21.25
N ASP A 470 -21.98 4.77 21.14
CA ASP A 470 -22.68 4.08 22.22
C ASP A 470 -22.37 2.58 22.29
N SER A 471 -21.55 2.05 21.37
CA SER A 471 -21.07 0.68 21.43
C SER A 471 -20.40 0.39 22.78
N ALA A 472 -20.85 -0.67 23.44
CA ALA A 472 -20.28 -1.09 24.72
C ALA A 472 -18.79 -1.48 24.59
N ASP A 473 -18.43 -2.14 23.50
CA ASP A 473 -17.04 -2.52 23.23
C ASP A 473 -16.18 -1.30 22.95
N PHE A 474 -16.67 -0.30 22.20
CA PHE A 474 -15.93 0.93 21.96
C PHE A 474 -15.68 1.70 23.27
N LYS A 475 -16.72 1.91 24.08
CA LYS A 475 -16.60 2.61 25.37
C LYS A 475 -15.64 1.92 26.34
N ARG A 476 -15.58 0.59 26.31
CA ARG A 476 -14.78 -0.17 27.27
C ARG A 476 -13.34 -0.42 26.82
N TYR A 477 -13.13 -0.75 25.55
CA TYR A 477 -11.88 -1.31 25.04
C TYR A 477 -11.06 -0.36 24.16
N TYR A 478 -11.63 0.78 23.77
CA TYR A 478 -10.89 1.85 23.09
C TYR A 478 -10.44 2.89 24.12
N SER A 479 -9.27 3.47 24.00
CA SER A 479 -8.10 3.26 23.16
C SER A 479 -7.46 1.90 23.52
N THR A 480 -6.93 1.16 22.52
CA THR A 480 -6.32 -0.14 22.79
C THR A 480 -5.00 0.00 23.57
N ASP A 481 -4.56 -1.06 24.26
CA ASP A 481 -3.39 -0.98 25.13
C ASP A 481 -2.08 -1.18 24.37
N ALA A 482 -2.04 -2.16 23.45
CA ALA A 482 -0.85 -2.43 22.68
C ALA A 482 -1.19 -2.79 21.23
N LEU A 483 -0.29 -2.40 20.34
CA LEU A 483 -0.22 -2.87 18.96
C LEU A 483 1.10 -3.58 18.76
N VAL A 484 1.10 -4.73 18.11
CA VAL A 484 2.33 -5.46 17.74
C VAL A 484 2.37 -5.55 16.22
N THR A 485 3.48 -5.17 15.61
CA THR A 485 3.61 -5.21 14.14
C THR A 485 5.08 -5.17 13.70
N GLY A 486 5.35 -5.54 12.45
CA GLY A 486 6.66 -5.42 11.84
C GLY A 486 7.06 -3.96 11.52
N TYR A 487 8.36 -3.69 11.50
CA TYR A 487 8.86 -2.35 11.16
C TYR A 487 8.56 -1.93 9.70
N ASP A 488 8.32 -2.89 8.83
CA ASP A 488 8.09 -2.65 7.40
C ASP A 488 6.73 -2.02 7.09
N ILE A 489 5.78 -2.01 8.03
CA ILE A 489 4.47 -1.38 7.88
C ILE A 489 4.22 -0.20 8.83
N ILE A 490 5.25 0.41 9.39
CA ILE A 490 5.10 1.62 10.22
C ILE A 490 4.43 2.73 9.43
N PHE A 491 4.84 2.97 8.19
CA PHE A 491 4.29 4.03 7.34
C PHE A 491 2.94 3.65 6.73
N PHE A 492 2.79 2.39 6.33
CA PHE A 492 1.55 1.90 5.73
C PHE A 492 0.40 1.87 6.72
N TRP A 493 0.66 1.44 7.96
CA TRP A 493 -0.39 1.13 8.91
C TRP A 493 -0.31 1.90 10.22
N VAL A 494 0.81 1.85 10.94
CA VAL A 494 0.92 2.48 12.27
C VAL A 494 0.64 3.98 12.21
N SER A 495 1.30 4.70 11.30
CA SER A 495 1.12 6.14 11.13
C SER A 495 -0.31 6.51 10.74
N ARG A 496 -0.91 5.72 9.84
CA ARG A 496 -2.28 5.95 9.36
C ARG A 496 -3.32 5.69 10.45
N MET A 497 -3.12 4.68 11.30
CA MET A 497 -3.96 4.48 12.48
C MET A 497 -3.86 5.64 13.46
N ILE A 498 -2.67 6.19 13.68
CA ILE A 498 -2.47 7.30 14.61
C ILE A 498 -3.21 8.55 14.14
N PHE A 499 -3.02 9.01 12.91
CA PHE A 499 -3.69 10.23 12.47
C PHE A 499 -5.20 10.04 12.28
N GLN A 500 -5.67 8.88 11.83
CA GLN A 500 -7.11 8.61 11.73
C GLN A 500 -7.77 8.50 13.12
N GLY A 501 -7.13 7.82 14.06
CA GLY A 501 -7.60 7.75 15.44
C GLY A 501 -7.76 9.13 16.05
N LEU A 502 -6.75 9.99 15.94
CA LEU A 502 -6.81 11.37 16.42
C LEU A 502 -7.91 12.19 15.75
N GLU A 503 -8.07 12.06 14.43
CA GLU A 503 -9.06 12.84 13.69
C GLU A 503 -10.50 12.48 14.04
N PHE A 504 -10.79 11.19 14.27
CA PHE A 504 -12.17 10.70 14.42
C PHE A 504 -12.57 10.40 15.86
N THR A 505 -11.63 10.11 16.75
CA THR A 505 -11.91 9.82 18.16
C THR A 505 -11.34 10.86 19.12
N GLY A 506 -10.41 11.70 18.66
CA GLY A 506 -9.71 12.68 19.51
C GLY A 506 -8.64 12.08 20.41
N GLU A 507 -8.38 10.76 20.32
CA GLU A 507 -7.45 10.04 21.17
C GLU A 507 -6.46 9.23 20.33
N ARG A 508 -5.29 8.88 20.93
CA ARG A 508 -4.38 7.91 20.35
C ARG A 508 -5.08 6.56 20.18
N PRO A 509 -4.88 5.83 19.08
CA PRO A 509 -5.58 4.56 18.85
C PRO A 509 -5.07 3.42 19.74
N PHE A 510 -3.83 3.50 20.21
CA PHE A 510 -3.15 2.55 21.11
C PHE A 510 -2.11 3.27 21.95
N LYS A 511 -1.81 2.72 23.13
CA LYS A 511 -0.81 3.30 24.06
C LYS A 511 0.60 2.97 23.62
N ASP A 512 0.86 1.67 23.45
CA ASP A 512 2.19 1.15 23.12
C ASP A 512 2.17 0.50 21.73
N VAL A 513 3.23 0.68 20.97
CA VAL A 513 3.46 -0.07 19.74
C VAL A 513 4.77 -0.86 19.83
N LEU A 514 4.65 -2.18 19.84
CA LEU A 514 5.78 -3.11 19.81
C LEU A 514 6.14 -3.39 18.35
N ILE A 515 7.34 -2.98 17.98
CA ILE A 515 7.86 -3.19 16.63
C ILE A 515 8.82 -4.37 16.63
N HIS A 516 8.51 -5.40 15.87
CA HIS A 516 9.41 -6.53 15.64
C HIS A 516 10.07 -6.45 14.26
N GLY A 517 11.13 -7.24 14.05
CA GLY A 517 11.81 -7.35 12.77
C GLY A 517 11.14 -8.33 11.83
N LEU A 518 11.85 -8.71 10.77
CA LEU A 518 11.39 -9.67 9.77
C LEU A 518 12.03 -11.03 9.97
N VAL A 519 11.34 -12.09 9.55
CA VAL A 519 11.90 -13.43 9.54
C VAL A 519 12.77 -13.58 8.29
N ARG A 520 14.02 -14.03 8.52
CA ARG A 520 15.01 -14.28 7.47
C ARG A 520 15.42 -15.75 7.46
N ASP A 521 15.83 -16.21 6.28
CA ASP A 521 16.40 -17.54 6.13
C ASP A 521 17.81 -17.64 6.75
N GLU A 522 18.41 -18.81 6.68
CA GLU A 522 19.76 -19.08 7.24
C GLU A 522 20.85 -18.18 6.62
N GLN A 523 20.67 -17.78 5.36
CA GLN A 523 21.57 -16.88 4.65
C GLN A 523 21.31 -15.40 4.95
N GLY A 524 20.30 -15.09 5.78
CA GLY A 524 19.92 -13.72 6.13
C GLY A 524 19.05 -13.01 5.10
N ARG A 525 18.51 -13.71 4.10
CA ARG A 525 17.59 -13.14 3.10
C ARG A 525 16.18 -13.10 3.66
N LYS A 526 15.41 -12.04 3.33
CA LYS A 526 13.98 -11.96 3.67
C LYS A 526 13.25 -13.17 3.07
N MET A 527 12.45 -13.86 3.88
CA MET A 527 11.61 -14.96 3.39
C MET A 527 10.52 -14.41 2.48
N SER A 528 10.39 -14.98 1.30
CA SER A 528 9.35 -14.63 0.34
C SER A 528 8.92 -15.81 -0.50
N LYS A 529 7.68 -15.77 -0.98
CA LYS A 529 7.15 -16.81 -1.89
C LYS A 529 7.92 -16.85 -3.23
N SER A 530 8.38 -15.69 -3.70
CA SER A 530 9.13 -15.59 -4.96
C SER A 530 10.52 -16.20 -4.89
N LEU A 531 11.16 -16.20 -3.72
CA LEU A 531 12.46 -16.85 -3.51
C LEU A 531 12.34 -18.33 -3.13
N GLY A 532 11.14 -18.82 -2.84
CA GLY A 532 10.91 -20.20 -2.42
C GLY A 532 11.59 -20.58 -1.10
N ASN A 533 12.00 -19.60 -0.29
CA ASN A 533 12.68 -19.78 0.99
C ASN A 533 11.75 -19.60 2.20
N GLY A 534 10.43 -19.47 1.98
CA GLY A 534 9.42 -19.37 3.02
C GLY A 534 9.23 -20.72 3.72
N ILE A 535 9.11 -20.68 5.05
CA ILE A 535 8.79 -21.85 5.88
C ILE A 535 7.34 -21.74 6.32
N ASP A 536 6.57 -22.80 6.08
CA ASP A 536 5.20 -22.92 6.59
C ASP A 536 5.27 -23.21 8.11
N PRO A 537 4.64 -22.39 8.97
CA PRO A 537 4.59 -22.67 10.39
C PRO A 537 3.94 -24.01 10.73
N MET A 538 3.07 -24.54 9.84
CA MET A 538 2.44 -25.84 10.04
C MET A 538 3.46 -26.98 9.97
N ASP A 539 4.45 -26.90 9.08
CA ASP A 539 5.54 -27.90 8.98
C ASP A 539 6.39 -27.92 10.25
N VAL A 540 6.61 -26.74 10.84
CA VAL A 540 7.35 -26.61 12.12
C VAL A 540 6.55 -27.22 13.26
N ILE A 541 5.25 -26.94 13.34
CA ILE A 541 4.36 -27.47 14.38
C ILE A 541 4.23 -28.99 14.26
N GLU A 542 4.07 -29.52 13.06
CA GLU A 542 3.99 -30.96 12.84
C GLU A 542 5.25 -31.70 13.33
N LYS A 543 6.41 -31.09 13.07
CA LYS A 543 7.69 -31.72 13.44
C LYS A 543 8.07 -31.55 14.90
N TYR A 544 7.83 -30.37 15.49
CA TYR A 544 8.35 -30.00 16.81
C TYR A 544 7.27 -29.63 17.85
N GLY A 545 6.04 -29.41 17.43
CA GLY A 545 4.94 -28.90 18.26
C GLY A 545 4.84 -27.39 18.30
N ALA A 546 3.66 -26.90 18.66
CA ALA A 546 3.38 -25.47 18.76
C ALA A 546 4.19 -24.79 19.86
N ASP A 547 4.38 -25.43 21.01
CA ASP A 547 5.12 -24.87 22.13
C ASP A 547 6.59 -24.62 21.79
N ALA A 548 7.25 -25.54 21.08
CA ALA A 548 8.64 -25.40 20.66
C ALA A 548 8.79 -24.21 19.68
N MET A 549 7.90 -24.12 18.69
CA MET A 549 7.88 -22.99 17.75
C MET A 549 7.65 -21.66 18.46
N ARG A 550 6.64 -21.57 19.33
CA ARG A 550 6.31 -20.36 20.10
C ARG A 550 7.46 -19.93 21.01
N TYR A 551 8.11 -20.87 21.68
CA TYR A 551 9.27 -20.58 22.52
C TYR A 551 10.43 -20.00 21.70
N PHE A 552 10.75 -20.62 20.56
CA PHE A 552 11.78 -20.11 19.65
C PHE A 552 11.44 -18.70 19.14
N LEU A 553 10.22 -18.46 18.69
CA LEU A 553 9.77 -17.17 18.16
C LEU A 553 9.81 -16.06 19.24
N SER A 554 9.57 -16.40 20.50
CA SER A 554 9.59 -15.43 21.60
C SER A 554 10.99 -15.11 22.14
N THR A 555 11.96 -16.01 21.96
CA THR A 555 13.31 -15.88 22.53
C THR A 555 14.41 -15.67 21.49
N GLY A 556 14.09 -15.87 20.21
CA GLY A 556 15.07 -15.92 19.12
C GLY A 556 15.63 -14.58 18.67
N SER A 557 15.05 -13.45 19.10
CA SER A 557 15.49 -12.12 18.70
C SER A 557 15.19 -11.06 19.77
N ALA A 558 15.95 -9.98 19.74
CA ALA A 558 15.68 -8.78 20.55
C ALA A 558 14.60 -7.90 19.85
N PRO A 559 13.88 -7.05 20.62
CA PRO A 559 12.88 -6.14 20.04
C PRO A 559 13.41 -5.31 18.88
N GLY A 560 12.68 -5.29 17.78
CA GLY A 560 13.02 -4.55 16.56
C GLY A 560 14.16 -5.13 15.72
N GLN A 561 14.67 -6.32 16.07
CA GLN A 561 15.70 -7.04 15.30
C GLN A 561 15.07 -8.14 14.45
N ASP A 562 15.69 -8.43 13.31
CA ASP A 562 15.29 -9.55 12.47
C ASP A 562 15.57 -10.91 13.15
N LEU A 563 14.71 -11.87 12.86
CA LEU A 563 14.82 -13.24 13.35
C LEU A 563 15.36 -14.14 12.23
N ARG A 564 16.51 -14.77 12.45
CA ARG A 564 17.01 -15.83 11.54
C ARG A 564 16.44 -17.16 11.98
N PHE A 565 15.72 -17.79 11.08
CA PHE A 565 15.10 -19.10 11.31
C PHE A 565 15.83 -20.20 10.56
N SER A 566 16.02 -21.33 11.26
CA SER A 566 16.53 -22.59 10.71
C SER A 566 15.73 -23.75 11.31
N MET A 567 15.42 -24.74 10.50
CA MET A 567 14.80 -25.99 10.96
C MET A 567 15.72 -26.86 11.82
N GLU A 568 17.01 -26.54 11.86
CA GLU A 568 18.01 -27.30 12.63
C GLU A 568 18.22 -26.74 14.05
N LYS A 569 17.80 -25.51 14.31
CA LYS A 569 17.89 -24.84 15.62
C LYS A 569 16.68 -25.11 16.49
#